data_d1713490a37931f4e47eaa134a73b240
#
_entry.id   d1713490a37931f4e47eaa134a73b240
#
_cell.length_a   1.000
_cell.length_b   1.000
_cell.length_c   1.000
_cell.angle_alpha   90.00
_cell.angle_beta   90.00
_cell.angle_gamma   90.00
#
_symmetry.space_group_name_H-M   'P 1'
#
loop_
_entity.id
_entity.type
_entity.pdbx_description
1 polymer ?
#
loop_
_entity_poly.entity_id
_entity_poly.type
_entity_poly.pdbx_seq_one_letter_code
_entity_poly.pdbx_strand_id
1 'polypeptide(L)'
;MKRWRYLSPSLRKAIDNAQVQRGRWKYIVVHNSGTRQGNARIFDVYHRRVRKMQNGLAYHFVIGNGNSSGNGQIEIGNRWTRQLNGGHVASDYLNDIALGICLVGDLNRDTPTKDQLGALDELCTYLRDRVGKVKGKSATVLGHKQINPKPTDCPGDRFPLSWLRKKFGN
;
A
#
# COMPACT_ATOMS: atom_id res chain seq x y z
N MET A 1 -14.96 -11.79 -17.54
CA MET A 1 -15.13 -11.48 -16.11
C MET A 1 -13.79 -11.61 -15.39
N LYS A 2 -13.33 -10.54 -14.73
CA LYS A 2 -12.04 -10.59 -14.05
C LYS A 2 -12.12 -11.45 -12.80
N ARG A 3 -11.24 -12.44 -12.71
CA ARG A 3 -11.21 -13.33 -11.55
C ARG A 3 -10.26 -12.77 -10.48
N TRP A 4 -10.82 -12.47 -9.30
CA TRP A 4 -10.04 -11.99 -8.16
C TRP A 4 -9.67 -13.15 -7.26
N ARG A 5 -8.36 -13.34 -7.03
CA ARG A 5 -7.85 -14.40 -6.15
C ARG A 5 -7.66 -13.90 -4.71
N TYR A 6 -7.14 -12.68 -4.56
CA TYR A 6 -6.79 -12.09 -3.26
C TYR A 6 -7.84 -11.12 -2.75
N LEU A 7 -8.56 -10.45 -3.67
CA LEU A 7 -9.65 -9.55 -3.33
C LEU A 7 -10.98 -10.32 -3.32
N SER A 8 -11.32 -10.90 -2.16
CA SER A 8 -12.60 -11.57 -1.96
C SER A 8 -13.77 -10.58 -2.14
N PRO A 9 -15.01 -11.07 -2.38
CA PRO A 9 -16.17 -10.20 -2.43
C PRO A 9 -16.33 -9.32 -1.19
N SER A 10 -16.05 -9.85 0.00
CA SER A 10 -16.15 -9.07 1.26
C SER A 10 -15.10 -7.98 1.34
N LEU A 11 -13.85 -8.24 0.91
CA LEU A 11 -12.81 -7.22 0.85
C LEU A 11 -13.15 -6.12 -0.14
N ARG A 12 -13.62 -6.48 -1.33
CA ARG A 12 -14.03 -5.49 -2.34
C ARG A 12 -15.17 -4.61 -1.83
N LYS A 13 -16.14 -5.21 -1.16
CA LYS A 13 -17.24 -4.46 -0.54
C LYS A 13 -16.71 -3.49 0.53
N ALA A 14 -15.79 -3.94 1.38
CA ALA A 14 -15.20 -3.10 2.41
C ALA A 14 -14.41 -1.93 1.80
N ILE A 15 -13.66 -2.17 0.71
CA ILE A 15 -12.96 -1.11 -0.03
C ILE A 15 -13.97 -0.12 -0.62
N ASP A 16 -15.05 -0.62 -1.20
CA ASP A 16 -16.08 0.21 -1.86
C ASP A 16 -16.89 1.06 -0.87
N ASN A 17 -16.95 0.67 0.40
CA ASN A 17 -17.67 1.42 1.42
C ASN A 17 -17.02 2.76 1.77
N ALA A 18 -15.72 2.94 1.48
CA ALA A 18 -15.05 4.21 1.71
C ALA A 18 -15.60 5.28 0.77
N GLN A 19 -15.81 6.48 1.30
CA GLN A 19 -16.31 7.61 0.52
C GLN A 19 -15.14 8.34 -0.14
N VAL A 20 -14.74 7.83 -1.30
CA VAL A 20 -13.58 8.34 -2.04
C VAL A 20 -13.90 9.66 -2.72
N GLN A 21 -13.07 10.66 -2.47
CA GLN A 21 -13.11 11.93 -3.20
C GLN A 21 -12.39 11.74 -4.55
N ARG A 22 -13.12 11.83 -5.64
CA ARG A 22 -12.54 11.74 -6.97
C ARG A 22 -11.57 12.90 -7.22
N GLY A 23 -10.45 12.59 -7.87
CA GLY A 23 -9.44 13.58 -8.19
C GLY A 23 -8.41 13.81 -7.10
N ARG A 24 -8.54 13.13 -5.95
CA ARG A 24 -7.58 13.27 -4.84
C ARG A 24 -6.34 12.40 -5.01
N TRP A 25 -6.53 11.09 -5.19
CA TRP A 25 -5.44 10.11 -5.12
C TRP A 25 -4.69 10.01 -6.45
N LYS A 26 -3.50 10.60 -6.50
CA LYS A 26 -2.64 10.64 -7.69
C LYS A 26 -1.62 9.52 -7.73
N TYR A 27 -1.28 8.96 -6.56
CA TYR A 27 -0.21 7.97 -6.42
C TYR A 27 -0.65 6.80 -5.55
N ILE A 28 -0.09 5.64 -5.84
CA ILE A 28 -0.11 4.46 -4.97
C ILE A 28 1.34 4.10 -4.71
N VAL A 29 1.78 4.24 -3.46
CA VAL A 29 3.18 4.09 -3.07
C VAL A 29 3.37 2.78 -2.33
N VAL A 30 4.29 1.95 -2.83
CA VAL A 30 4.59 0.64 -2.27
C VAL A 30 5.75 0.75 -1.29
N HIS A 31 5.56 0.15 -0.12
CA HIS A 31 6.53 0.09 0.97
C HIS A 31 6.80 -1.34 1.39
N ASN A 32 7.90 -1.55 2.10
CA ASN A 32 8.08 -2.73 2.94
C ASN A 32 8.10 -2.32 4.40
N SER A 33 7.78 -3.28 5.30
CA SER A 33 7.77 -2.99 6.73
C SER A 33 9.17 -2.89 7.32
N GLY A 34 10.18 -3.45 6.67
CA GLY A 34 11.53 -3.56 7.21
C GLY A 34 11.65 -4.62 8.29
N THR A 35 10.61 -5.40 8.51
CA THR A 35 10.56 -6.51 9.47
C THR A 35 10.13 -7.78 8.76
N ARG A 36 10.64 -8.94 9.21
CA ARG A 36 10.32 -10.22 8.58
C ARG A 36 8.94 -10.76 8.94
N GLN A 37 8.27 -10.13 9.90
CA GLN A 37 6.93 -10.52 10.35
C GLN A 37 6.13 -9.30 10.74
N GLY A 38 4.83 -9.45 10.79
CA GLY A 38 3.93 -8.40 11.25
C GLY A 38 2.55 -8.48 10.61
N ASN A 39 1.74 -7.52 10.98
CA ASN A 39 0.40 -7.30 10.43
C ASN A 39 -0.03 -5.86 10.71
N ALA A 40 -1.19 -5.46 10.20
CA ALA A 40 -1.69 -4.10 10.36
C ALA A 40 -1.81 -3.69 11.83
N ARG A 41 -2.29 -4.58 12.70
CA ARG A 41 -2.46 -4.29 14.13
C ARG A 41 -1.12 -4.04 14.82
N ILE A 42 -0.12 -4.88 14.56
CA ILE A 42 1.23 -4.74 15.13
C ILE A 42 1.83 -3.40 14.72
N PHE A 43 1.72 -3.05 13.44
CA PHE A 43 2.26 -1.79 12.93
C PHE A 43 1.48 -0.59 13.45
N ASP A 44 0.17 -0.70 13.62
CA ASP A 44 -0.65 0.37 14.18
C ASP A 44 -0.20 0.68 15.62
N VAL A 45 0.00 -0.34 16.44
CA VAL A 45 0.48 -0.18 17.82
C VAL A 45 1.85 0.50 17.84
N TYR A 46 2.77 0.07 16.98
CA TYR A 46 4.10 0.67 16.88
C TYR A 46 4.01 2.14 16.45
N HIS A 47 3.24 2.45 15.43
CA HIS A 47 3.10 3.80 14.94
C HIS A 47 2.46 4.73 15.97
N ARG A 48 1.50 4.24 16.74
CA ARG A 48 0.87 5.04 17.82
C ARG A 48 1.80 5.24 19.01
N ARG A 49 2.41 4.17 19.50
CA ARG A 49 3.17 4.21 20.76
C ARG A 49 4.59 4.71 20.58
N VAL A 50 5.28 4.29 19.54
CA VAL A 50 6.69 4.61 19.31
C VAL A 50 6.84 5.84 18.41
N ARG A 51 6.11 5.87 17.30
CA ARG A 51 6.19 6.99 16.35
C ARG A 51 5.26 8.14 16.69
N LYS A 52 4.42 7.98 17.71
CA LYS A 52 3.48 9.02 18.19
C LYS A 52 2.54 9.53 17.11
N MET A 53 2.15 8.66 16.19
CA MET A 53 1.21 9.01 15.12
C MET A 53 -0.22 8.93 15.63
N GLN A 54 -0.92 10.06 15.64
CA GLN A 54 -2.28 10.16 16.18
C GLN A 54 -3.26 9.23 15.45
N ASN A 55 -3.14 9.13 14.13
CA ASN A 55 -4.03 8.29 13.31
C ASN A 55 -3.52 6.84 13.15
N GLY A 56 -2.48 6.46 13.89
CA GLY A 56 -1.96 5.09 13.92
C GLY A 56 -1.29 4.66 12.64
N LEU A 57 -1.59 3.44 12.20
CA LEU A 57 -0.99 2.81 11.01
C LEU A 57 -0.79 3.82 9.88
N ALA A 58 0.47 4.01 9.47
CA ALA A 58 0.85 5.03 8.48
C ALA A 58 0.34 4.73 7.08
N TYR A 59 0.02 3.47 6.80
CA TYR A 59 -0.40 2.98 5.48
C TYR A 59 -1.91 2.85 5.37
N HIS A 60 -2.41 2.82 4.13
CA HIS A 60 -3.83 2.56 3.85
C HIS A 60 -4.13 1.06 3.79
N PHE A 61 -3.15 0.26 3.38
CA PHE A 61 -3.26 -1.20 3.27
C PHE A 61 -1.97 -1.88 3.70
N VAL A 62 -2.11 -3.12 4.18
CA VAL A 62 -0.98 -4.00 4.51
C VAL A 62 -1.19 -5.34 3.82
N ILE A 63 -0.15 -5.90 3.21
CA ILE A 63 -0.19 -7.20 2.56
C ILE A 63 0.77 -8.14 3.29
N GLY A 64 0.22 -9.20 3.87
CA GLY A 64 0.96 -10.17 4.69
C GLY A 64 1.86 -11.09 3.89
N ASN A 65 2.92 -11.58 4.56
CA ASN A 65 3.89 -12.50 3.97
C ASN A 65 3.80 -13.94 4.51
N GLY A 66 2.83 -14.23 5.37
CA GLY A 66 2.69 -15.53 6.01
C GLY A 66 3.28 -15.61 7.42
N ASN A 67 3.98 -14.58 7.88
CA ASN A 67 4.57 -14.50 9.23
C ASN A 67 3.82 -13.46 10.06
N SER A 68 3.06 -13.92 11.04
CA SER A 68 2.11 -13.10 11.85
C SER A 68 0.99 -12.47 11.01
N SER A 69 0.82 -12.93 9.80
CA SER A 69 -0.21 -12.52 8.85
C SER A 69 -0.38 -13.61 7.82
N GLY A 70 -1.50 -13.63 7.09
CA GLY A 70 -1.68 -14.56 5.98
C GLY A 70 -0.79 -14.17 4.81
N ASN A 71 -0.30 -15.17 4.03
CA ASN A 71 0.52 -14.91 2.86
C ASN A 71 -0.34 -14.35 1.72
N GLY A 72 -0.09 -13.11 1.32
CA GLY A 72 -0.92 -12.39 0.36
C GLY A 72 -2.21 -11.84 0.93
N GLN A 73 -2.41 -11.91 2.25
CA GLN A 73 -3.57 -11.35 2.92
C GLN A 73 -3.56 -9.83 2.84
N ILE A 74 -4.65 -9.25 2.33
CA ILE A 74 -4.83 -7.80 2.24
C ILE A 74 -5.59 -7.34 3.48
N GLU A 75 -4.97 -6.44 4.25
CA GLU A 75 -5.60 -5.80 5.40
C GLU A 75 -5.88 -4.33 5.08
N ILE A 76 -7.09 -3.88 5.41
CA ILE A 76 -7.54 -2.51 5.15
C ILE A 76 -7.30 -1.67 6.39
N GLY A 77 -6.53 -0.59 6.23
CA GLY A 77 -6.23 0.33 7.32
C GLY A 77 -7.32 1.40 7.50
N ASN A 78 -7.34 1.97 8.71
CA ASN A 78 -8.27 3.04 9.07
C ASN A 78 -8.13 4.27 8.17
N ARG A 79 -6.93 4.55 7.66
CA ARG A 79 -6.70 5.69 6.77
C ARG A 79 -7.41 5.53 5.43
N TRP A 80 -7.60 4.29 4.95
CA TRP A 80 -8.44 4.05 3.78
C TRP A 80 -9.92 4.19 4.14
N THR A 81 -10.38 3.51 5.19
CA THR A 81 -11.79 3.49 5.58
C THR A 81 -12.33 4.90 5.82
N ARG A 82 -11.55 5.77 6.44
CA ARG A 82 -11.91 7.14 6.76
C ARG A 82 -11.37 8.17 5.74
N GLN A 83 -10.70 7.72 4.70
CA GLN A 83 -10.08 8.58 3.67
C GLN A 83 -9.18 9.66 4.27
N LEU A 84 -8.31 9.23 5.17
CA LEU A 84 -7.33 10.12 5.81
C LEU A 84 -6.05 10.19 4.96
N ASN A 85 -5.31 11.28 5.10
CA ASN A 85 -3.96 11.35 4.54
C ASN A 85 -3.07 10.25 5.13
N GLY A 86 -2.10 9.80 4.36
CA GLY A 86 -1.12 8.83 4.84
C GLY A 86 -0.13 9.43 5.81
N GLY A 87 0.74 8.59 6.37
CA GLY A 87 1.88 8.98 7.16
C GLY A 87 3.13 8.23 6.71
N HIS A 88 3.23 7.97 5.38
CA HIS A 88 4.18 7.01 4.83
C HIS A 88 5.27 7.62 3.93
N VAL A 89 5.21 8.92 3.65
CA VAL A 89 6.25 9.64 2.91
C VAL A 89 6.64 10.91 3.67
N ALA A 90 7.85 11.43 3.39
CA ALA A 90 8.38 12.58 4.11
C ALA A 90 7.89 13.92 3.51
N SER A 91 6.59 14.03 3.26
CA SER A 91 5.94 15.21 2.69
C SER A 91 4.45 15.17 3.03
N ASP A 92 3.97 16.20 3.71
CA ASP A 92 2.54 16.30 4.04
C ASP A 92 1.69 16.38 2.78
N TYR A 93 2.16 17.12 1.78
CA TYR A 93 1.48 17.23 0.50
C TYR A 93 1.32 15.87 -0.18
N LEU A 94 2.41 15.09 -0.25
CA LEU A 94 2.35 13.76 -0.86
C LEU A 94 1.50 12.78 -0.04
N ASN A 95 1.53 12.87 1.28
CA ASN A 95 0.68 12.05 2.14
C ASN A 95 -0.82 12.32 1.90
N ASP A 96 -1.16 13.52 1.45
CA ASP A 96 -2.56 13.89 1.18
C ASP A 96 -3.08 13.34 -0.16
N ILE A 97 -2.19 13.02 -1.10
CA ILE A 97 -2.55 12.59 -2.46
C ILE A 97 -2.01 11.22 -2.84
N ALA A 98 -1.35 10.51 -1.92
CA ALA A 98 -0.74 9.21 -2.16
C ALA A 98 -1.28 8.16 -1.20
N LEU A 99 -1.83 7.07 -1.76
CA LEU A 99 -2.17 5.88 -0.99
C LEU A 99 -0.90 5.11 -0.67
N GLY A 100 -0.78 4.57 0.53
CA GLY A 100 0.35 3.73 0.93
C GLY A 100 -0.07 2.28 1.08
N ILE A 101 0.69 1.38 0.47
CA ILE A 101 0.54 -0.06 0.61
C ILE A 101 1.85 -0.61 1.17
N CYS A 102 1.80 -1.29 2.32
CA CYS A 102 2.97 -1.89 2.95
C CYS A 102 2.96 -3.40 2.75
N LEU A 103 4.04 -3.95 2.19
CA LEU A 103 4.29 -5.39 2.19
C LEU A 103 5.03 -5.75 3.47
N VAL A 104 4.51 -6.72 4.22
CA VAL A 104 5.23 -7.26 5.38
C VAL A 104 6.50 -7.95 4.88
N GLY A 105 7.66 -7.52 5.35
CA GLY A 105 8.94 -8.10 4.97
C GLY A 105 10.10 -7.13 5.10
N ASP A 106 11.30 -7.69 5.22
CA ASP A 106 12.55 -6.95 5.06
C ASP A 106 13.07 -7.23 3.65
N LEU A 107 12.66 -6.40 2.71
CA LEU A 107 12.92 -6.64 1.28
C LEU A 107 14.29 -6.11 0.82
N ASN A 108 15.18 -5.79 1.76
CA ASN A 108 16.62 -5.73 1.51
C ASN A 108 17.27 -7.11 1.64
N ARG A 109 16.64 -8.02 2.39
CA ARG A 109 17.15 -9.35 2.70
C ARG A 109 16.38 -10.46 2.01
N ASP A 110 15.05 -10.34 1.97
CA ASP A 110 14.14 -11.34 1.40
C ASP A 110 13.45 -10.78 0.17
N THR A 111 13.00 -11.66 -0.72
CA THR A 111 12.15 -11.26 -1.84
C THR A 111 10.67 -11.29 -1.40
N PRO A 112 9.80 -10.44 -1.97
CA PRO A 112 8.37 -10.58 -1.71
C PRO A 112 7.88 -11.93 -2.23
N THR A 113 6.89 -12.50 -1.55
CA THR A 113 6.30 -13.77 -1.97
C THR A 113 5.50 -13.60 -3.26
N LYS A 114 5.28 -14.69 -3.99
CA LYS A 114 4.41 -14.67 -5.17
C LYS A 114 3.00 -14.22 -4.81
N ASP A 115 2.51 -14.64 -3.65
CA ASP A 115 1.19 -14.24 -3.17
C ASP A 115 1.13 -12.75 -2.83
N GLN A 116 2.20 -12.20 -2.27
CA GLN A 116 2.27 -10.75 -2.03
C GLN A 116 2.24 -9.96 -3.34
N LEU A 117 2.98 -10.39 -4.36
CA LEU A 117 2.97 -9.72 -5.66
C LEU A 117 1.63 -9.86 -6.37
N GLY A 118 0.99 -11.03 -6.29
CA GLY A 118 -0.35 -11.23 -6.82
C GLY A 118 -1.40 -10.36 -6.13
N ALA A 119 -1.34 -10.29 -4.81
CA ALA A 119 -2.23 -9.43 -4.03
C ALA A 119 -2.01 -7.95 -4.34
N LEU A 120 -0.74 -7.53 -4.46
CA LEU A 120 -0.39 -6.16 -4.80
C LEU A 120 -0.93 -5.77 -6.18
N ASP A 121 -0.77 -6.66 -7.17
CA ASP A 121 -1.30 -6.45 -8.53
C ASP A 121 -2.83 -6.25 -8.49
N GLU A 122 -3.55 -7.15 -7.84
CA GLU A 122 -5.01 -7.05 -7.75
C GLU A 122 -5.44 -5.78 -7.00
N LEU A 123 -4.80 -5.48 -5.87
CA LEU A 123 -5.14 -4.31 -5.06
C LEU A 123 -4.89 -3.02 -5.83
N CYS A 124 -3.74 -2.86 -6.44
CA CYS A 124 -3.42 -1.65 -7.23
C CYS A 124 -4.37 -1.48 -8.41
N THR A 125 -4.68 -2.57 -9.10
CA THR A 125 -5.63 -2.55 -10.23
C THR A 125 -7.01 -2.10 -9.76
N TYR A 126 -7.50 -2.67 -8.65
CA TYR A 126 -8.81 -2.33 -8.10
C TYR A 126 -8.86 -0.89 -7.60
N LEU A 127 -7.81 -0.45 -6.89
CA LEU A 127 -7.73 0.91 -6.37
C LEU A 127 -7.66 1.97 -7.47
N ARG A 128 -6.89 1.73 -8.54
CA ARG A 128 -6.82 2.66 -9.67
C ARG A 128 -8.20 2.91 -10.28
N ASP A 129 -8.99 1.85 -10.42
CA ASP A 129 -10.35 1.96 -10.91
C ASP A 129 -11.25 2.69 -9.88
N ARG A 130 -11.15 2.32 -8.61
CA ARG A 130 -12.00 2.86 -7.54
C ARG A 130 -11.76 4.35 -7.29
N VAL A 131 -10.51 4.81 -7.31
CA VAL A 131 -10.19 6.24 -7.09
C VAL A 131 -10.39 7.09 -8.34
N GLY A 132 -10.41 6.45 -9.50
CA GLY A 132 -10.59 7.13 -10.78
C GLY A 132 -9.34 7.87 -11.26
N LYS A 133 -9.48 8.50 -12.42
CA LYS A 133 -8.39 9.26 -13.04
C LYS A 133 -8.34 10.68 -12.50
N VAL A 134 -7.11 11.21 -12.40
CA VAL A 134 -6.86 12.61 -12.10
C VAL A 134 -6.27 13.25 -13.35
N LYS A 135 -6.94 14.24 -13.92
CA LYS A 135 -6.53 14.90 -15.17
C LYS A 135 -6.25 13.89 -16.30
N GLY A 136 -7.14 12.89 -16.43
CA GLY A 136 -7.03 11.88 -17.48
C GLY A 136 -6.01 10.78 -17.22
N LYS A 137 -5.31 10.77 -16.08
CA LYS A 137 -4.30 9.76 -15.73
C LYS A 137 -4.76 8.90 -14.58
N SER A 138 -4.58 7.57 -14.72
CA SER A 138 -4.70 6.65 -13.58
C SER A 138 -3.62 6.94 -12.55
N ALA A 139 -3.89 6.62 -11.28
CA ALA A 139 -2.90 6.80 -10.21
C ALA A 139 -1.59 6.08 -10.57
N THR A 140 -0.48 6.79 -10.40
CA THR A 140 0.86 6.24 -10.66
C THR A 140 1.24 5.29 -9.53
N VAL A 141 1.64 4.06 -9.89
CA VAL A 141 2.07 3.05 -8.92
C VAL A 141 3.59 2.99 -8.89
N LEU A 142 4.20 3.27 -7.76
CA LEU A 142 5.66 3.36 -7.63
C LEU A 142 6.12 2.99 -6.22
N GLY A 143 7.44 2.80 -6.07
CA GLY A 143 8.05 2.52 -4.78
C GLY A 143 8.35 3.80 -3.99
N HIS A 144 8.41 3.68 -2.68
CA HIS A 144 8.68 4.81 -1.78
C HIS A 144 9.93 5.59 -2.18
N LYS A 145 11.04 4.90 -2.49
CA LYS A 145 12.30 5.55 -2.89
C LYS A 145 12.21 6.38 -4.16
N GLN A 146 11.19 6.14 -4.99
CA GLN A 146 11.02 6.84 -6.26
C GLN A 146 10.30 8.19 -6.11
N ILE A 147 9.67 8.46 -4.97
CA ILE A 147 8.89 9.68 -4.77
C ILE A 147 9.27 10.44 -3.51
N ASN A 148 9.93 9.77 -2.53
CA ASN A 148 10.20 10.39 -1.24
C ASN A 148 11.21 11.54 -1.40
N PRO A 149 10.95 12.73 -0.79
CA PRO A 149 11.91 13.84 -0.83
C PRO A 149 13.22 13.54 -0.12
N LYS A 150 13.23 12.58 0.82
CA LYS A 150 14.43 12.13 1.53
C LYS A 150 14.86 10.76 1.03
N PRO A 151 16.18 10.45 1.00
CA PRO A 151 16.65 9.12 0.63
C PRO A 151 16.04 8.03 1.53
N THR A 152 15.67 6.91 0.93
CA THR A 152 15.16 5.72 1.63
C THR A 152 15.43 4.48 0.79
N ASP A 153 15.65 3.34 1.44
CA ASP A 153 15.80 2.05 0.75
C ASP A 153 14.43 1.43 0.42
N CYS A 154 13.36 1.89 1.10
CA CYS A 154 12.01 1.36 0.93
C CYS A 154 11.53 1.49 -0.52
N PRO A 155 10.97 0.46 -1.12
CA PRO A 155 10.46 -0.80 -0.53
C PRO A 155 11.49 -1.93 -0.41
N GLY A 156 12.79 -1.66 -0.51
CA GLY A 156 13.85 -2.64 -0.37
C GLY A 156 14.51 -2.99 -1.70
N ASP A 157 15.81 -3.34 -1.64
CA ASP A 157 16.62 -3.61 -2.84
C ASP A 157 16.14 -4.83 -3.63
N ARG A 158 15.45 -5.76 -2.96
CA ARG A 158 14.92 -6.97 -3.59
C ARG A 158 13.46 -6.85 -4.02
N PHE A 159 12.84 -5.68 -3.83
CA PHE A 159 11.53 -5.43 -4.41
C PHE A 159 11.67 -5.19 -5.92
N PRO A 160 10.86 -5.87 -6.76
CA PRO A 160 11.02 -5.77 -8.22
C PRO A 160 10.34 -4.51 -8.80
N LEU A 161 10.99 -3.35 -8.70
CA LEU A 161 10.46 -2.08 -9.22
C LEU A 161 10.24 -2.12 -10.73
N SER A 162 11.09 -2.85 -11.48
CA SER A 162 10.91 -3.01 -12.93
C SER A 162 9.62 -3.76 -13.26
N TRP A 163 9.26 -4.78 -12.47
CA TRP A 163 7.99 -5.49 -12.61
C TRP A 163 6.81 -4.53 -12.38
N LEU A 164 6.91 -3.71 -11.32
CA LEU A 164 5.87 -2.74 -10.99
C LEU A 164 5.65 -1.75 -12.14
N ARG A 165 6.74 -1.21 -12.68
CA ARG A 165 6.70 -0.28 -13.82
C ARG A 165 6.09 -0.94 -15.05
N LYS A 166 6.53 -2.13 -15.39
CA LYS A 166 6.05 -2.90 -16.54
C LYS A 166 4.55 -3.19 -16.42
N LYS A 167 4.10 -3.51 -15.19
CA LYS A 167 2.71 -3.88 -14.93
C LYS A 167 1.76 -2.68 -15.04
N PHE A 168 2.17 -1.51 -14.54
CA PHE A 168 1.29 -0.34 -14.42
C PHE A 168 1.67 0.81 -15.36
N GLY A 169 2.69 0.68 -16.17
CA GLY A 169 3.03 1.64 -17.23
C GLY A 169 3.56 2.97 -16.75
N ASN A 170 4.28 2.98 -15.65
CA ASN A 170 4.85 4.22 -15.09
C ASN A 170 6.22 4.54 -15.68
#